data_6d57fbe600067662d9867bb675de8b6a
#
_entry.id   6d57fbe600067662d9867bb675de8b6a
#
_cell.length_a   1.000
_cell.length_b   1.000
_cell.length_c   1.000
_cell.angle_alpha   90.00
_cell.angle_beta   90.00
_cell.angle_gamma   90.00
#
_symmetry.space_group_name_H-M   'P 1'
#
loop_
_entity.id
_entity.type
_entity.pdbx_description
1 polymer ?
#
loop_
_entity_poly.entity_id
_entity_poly.type
_entity_poly.pdbx_seq_one_letter_code
_entity_poly.pdbx_strand_id
1 'polypeptide(L)'
;KTYRNFFINITPSVDASLGAYSLSEIITYLDNYFALKITKKEFYKSIYKAMNPMRNIVIKSVPYLVKRIFFPFIFDYYGERGYTTGFSNLGIFKIEKKYEKYLKGFRFLPPPSKRCKIKMGVISDSKKVYINFGNLTANYDIERDFFVYLRKRGIRSKIITNYF
;
A
#
# COMPACT_ATOMS: atom_id res chain seq x y z
N LYS A 1 -23.30 -6.97 8.07
CA LYS A 1 -22.09 -7.43 7.36
C LYS A 1 -22.11 -6.89 5.94
N THR A 2 -20.99 -6.34 5.48
CA THR A 2 -20.80 -5.92 4.09
C THR A 2 -19.72 -6.77 3.45
N TYR A 3 -19.94 -7.18 2.19
CA TYR A 3 -18.94 -7.89 1.37
C TYR A 3 -18.10 -6.91 0.51
N ARG A 4 -18.32 -5.59 0.67
CA ARG A 4 -17.55 -4.57 -0.04
C ARG A 4 -16.24 -4.31 0.69
N ASN A 5 -15.17 -4.18 -0.09
CA ASN A 5 -13.87 -3.81 0.44
C ASN A 5 -13.85 -2.29 0.67
N PHE A 6 -13.72 -1.89 1.93
CA PHE A 6 -13.57 -0.49 2.33
C PHE A 6 -12.16 -0.30 2.86
N PHE A 7 -11.27 0.13 2.03
CA PHE A 7 -9.99 0.65 2.48
C PHE A 7 -9.77 2.06 1.96
N ILE A 8 -8.99 2.80 2.70
CA ILE A 8 -8.68 4.20 2.41
C ILE A 8 -7.18 4.28 2.18
N ASN A 9 -6.83 4.88 1.06
CA ASN A 9 -5.45 5.23 0.79
C ASN A 9 -5.16 6.58 1.43
N ILE A 10 -4.10 6.65 2.21
CA ILE A 10 -3.51 7.87 2.73
C ILE A 10 -2.21 8.07 1.97
N THR A 11 -2.05 9.22 1.33
CA THR A 11 -0.96 9.48 0.41
C THR A 11 -0.13 10.65 0.92
N PRO A 12 0.85 10.40 1.82
CA PRO A 12 1.85 11.41 2.13
C PRO A 12 2.74 11.63 0.91
N SER A 13 3.17 12.85 0.70
CA SER A 13 4.12 13.19 -0.35
C SER A 13 5.25 14.02 0.23
N VAL A 14 6.47 13.70 -0.18
CA VAL A 14 7.68 14.44 0.17
C VAL A 14 8.20 15.08 -1.11
N ASP A 15 8.43 16.36 -1.08
CA ASP A 15 8.98 17.08 -2.22
C ASP A 15 10.51 16.97 -2.23
N ALA A 16 11.02 16.09 -3.07
CA ALA A 16 12.47 15.86 -3.20
C ALA A 16 13.22 17.06 -3.80
N SER A 17 12.53 18.05 -4.38
CA SER A 17 13.16 19.26 -4.93
C SER A 17 13.67 20.20 -3.84
N LEU A 18 13.14 20.08 -2.62
CA LEU A 18 13.52 20.90 -1.47
C LEU A 18 14.84 20.45 -0.80
N GLY A 19 15.46 19.39 -1.30
CA GLY A 19 16.74 18.89 -0.82
C GLY A 19 16.66 17.49 -0.20
N ALA A 20 17.73 17.08 0.48
CA ALA A 20 17.82 15.78 1.14
C ALA A 20 17.18 15.85 2.53
N TYR A 21 16.27 14.94 2.80
CA TYR A 21 15.64 14.78 4.11
C TYR A 21 16.38 13.74 4.95
N SER A 22 16.59 14.03 6.20
CA SER A 22 17.00 13.02 7.18
C SER A 22 15.84 12.06 7.47
N LEU A 23 16.16 10.85 7.94
CA LEU A 23 15.13 9.88 8.35
C LEU A 23 14.23 10.44 9.47
N SER A 24 14.82 11.18 10.41
CA SER A 24 14.08 11.78 11.54
C SER A 24 13.04 12.78 11.06
N GLU A 25 13.40 13.62 10.10
CA GLU A 25 12.46 14.57 9.50
C GLU A 25 11.31 13.85 8.78
N ILE A 26 11.63 12.81 8.01
CA ILE A 26 10.59 12.01 7.32
C ILE A 26 9.65 11.35 8.34
N ILE A 27 10.19 10.75 9.41
CA ILE A 27 9.37 10.11 10.45
C ILE A 27 8.47 11.14 11.11
N THR A 28 9.00 12.27 11.54
CA THR A 28 8.22 13.35 12.18
C THR A 28 7.13 13.88 11.26
N TYR A 29 7.47 14.08 9.99
CA TYR A 29 6.49 14.49 8.99
C TYR A 29 5.36 13.46 8.84
N LEU A 30 5.70 12.18 8.71
CA LEU A 30 4.72 11.10 8.54
C LEU A 30 3.83 10.94 9.78
N ASP A 31 4.39 11.01 10.97
CA ASP A 31 3.63 10.91 12.23
C ASP A 31 2.60 12.03 12.34
N ASN A 32 3.01 13.27 12.08
CA ASN A 32 2.11 14.41 12.07
C ASN A 32 1.04 14.29 10.97
N TYR A 33 1.44 13.89 9.78
CA TYR A 33 0.53 13.71 8.66
C TYR A 33 -0.53 12.64 8.96
N PHE A 34 -0.13 11.50 9.50
CA PHE A 34 -1.05 10.42 9.86
C PHE A 34 -1.95 10.80 11.03
N ALA A 35 -1.45 11.50 12.04
CA ALA A 35 -2.26 12.00 13.15
C ALA A 35 -3.40 12.89 12.67
N LEU A 36 -3.16 13.74 11.68
CA LEU A 36 -4.18 14.61 11.06
C LEU A 36 -5.13 13.85 10.13
N LYS A 37 -4.65 12.84 9.40
CA LYS A 37 -5.43 12.13 8.36
C LYS A 37 -6.16 10.91 8.89
N ILE A 38 -5.66 10.24 9.94
CA ILE A 38 -6.30 9.05 10.53
C ILE A 38 -7.30 9.51 11.62
N THR A 39 -8.31 10.25 11.23
CA THR A 39 -9.39 10.69 12.10
C THR A 39 -10.73 10.15 11.60
N LYS A 40 -11.68 9.94 12.51
CA LYS A 40 -13.04 9.53 12.11
C LYS A 40 -13.64 10.46 11.07
N LYS A 41 -13.40 11.77 11.19
CA LYS A 41 -13.93 12.79 10.29
C LYS A 41 -13.37 12.64 8.86
N GLU A 42 -12.05 12.50 8.72
CA GLU A 42 -11.41 12.29 7.42
C GLU A 42 -11.76 10.91 6.84
N PHE A 43 -11.95 9.90 7.69
CA PHE A 43 -12.41 8.59 7.28
C PHE A 43 -13.81 8.66 6.65
N TYR A 44 -14.78 9.26 7.33
CA TYR A 44 -16.14 9.44 6.78
C TYR A 44 -16.14 10.27 5.50
N LYS A 45 -15.34 11.33 5.44
CA LYS A 45 -15.18 12.18 4.25
C LYS A 45 -14.63 11.38 3.06
N SER A 46 -13.67 10.50 3.29
CA SER A 46 -13.09 9.65 2.25
C SER A 46 -14.10 8.62 1.74
N ILE A 47 -14.86 7.98 2.64
CA ILE A 47 -15.96 7.09 2.26
C ILE A 47 -17.01 7.85 1.45
N TYR A 48 -17.41 9.02 1.92
CA TYR A 48 -18.40 9.85 1.21
C TYR A 48 -17.93 10.20 -0.20
N LYS A 49 -16.69 10.65 -0.35
CA LYS A 49 -16.07 10.94 -1.66
C LYS A 49 -16.04 9.73 -2.58
N ALA A 50 -15.70 8.56 -2.06
CA ALA A 50 -15.66 7.32 -2.83
C ALA A 50 -17.07 6.86 -3.26
N MET A 51 -18.10 7.10 -2.44
CA MET A 51 -19.46 6.69 -2.72
C MET A 51 -20.24 7.71 -3.54
N ASN A 52 -19.86 8.97 -3.51
CA ASN A 52 -20.62 10.05 -4.16
C ASN A 52 -20.80 9.83 -5.68
N PRO A 53 -19.79 9.42 -6.47
CA PRO A 53 -19.99 9.10 -7.89
C PRO A 53 -20.99 7.96 -8.11
N MET A 54 -21.03 6.98 -7.21
CA MET A 54 -21.96 5.84 -7.32
C MET A 54 -23.44 6.24 -7.02
N ARG A 55 -23.63 7.35 -6.31
CA ARG A 55 -24.97 7.89 -6.01
C ARG A 55 -25.50 8.79 -7.13
N ASN A 56 -24.63 9.29 -7.99
CA ASN A 56 -25.00 10.16 -9.08
C ASN A 56 -25.89 9.40 -10.08
N ILE A 57 -27.09 9.95 -10.31
CA ILE A 57 -28.10 9.30 -11.16
C ILE A 57 -27.62 9.22 -12.62
N VAL A 58 -26.89 10.23 -13.09
CA VAL A 58 -26.34 10.25 -14.46
C VAL A 58 -25.33 9.10 -14.63
N ILE A 59 -24.42 8.92 -13.67
CA ILE A 59 -23.44 7.82 -13.72
C ILE A 59 -24.14 6.45 -13.63
N LYS A 60 -25.21 6.36 -12.84
CA LYS A 60 -26.01 5.11 -12.74
C LYS A 60 -26.67 4.77 -14.08
N SER A 61 -27.21 5.76 -14.77
CA SER A 61 -27.96 5.58 -16.02
C SER A 61 -27.09 5.21 -17.22
N VAL A 62 -25.75 5.42 -17.13
CA VAL A 62 -24.84 5.02 -18.22
C VAL A 62 -24.84 3.50 -18.38
N PRO A 63 -25.06 2.96 -19.61
CA PRO A 63 -25.05 1.54 -19.88
C PRO A 63 -23.71 0.89 -19.51
N TYR A 64 -23.75 -0.38 -19.09
CA TYR A 64 -22.54 -1.10 -18.66
C TYR A 64 -21.44 -1.17 -19.74
N LEU A 65 -21.82 -1.35 -21.00
CA LEU A 65 -20.87 -1.39 -22.10
C LEU A 65 -20.05 -0.10 -22.22
N VAL A 66 -20.71 1.04 -22.06
CA VAL A 66 -20.04 2.35 -22.05
C VAL A 66 -19.13 2.48 -20.84
N LYS A 67 -19.60 2.09 -19.65
CA LYS A 67 -18.75 2.07 -18.44
C LYS A 67 -17.51 1.23 -18.61
N ARG A 68 -17.64 0.04 -19.21
CA ARG A 68 -16.53 -0.88 -19.43
C ARG A 68 -15.42 -0.27 -20.29
N ILE A 69 -15.78 0.57 -21.27
CA ILE A 69 -14.80 1.24 -22.12
C ILE A 69 -14.13 2.41 -21.40
N PHE A 70 -14.92 3.27 -20.72
CA PHE A 70 -14.40 4.53 -20.19
C PHE A 70 -13.81 4.41 -18.77
N PHE A 71 -14.31 3.51 -17.92
CA PHE A 71 -13.83 3.40 -16.54
C PHE A 71 -12.36 3.04 -16.41
N PRO A 72 -11.75 2.18 -17.24
CA PRO A 72 -10.31 1.93 -17.18
C PRO A 72 -9.49 3.21 -17.39
N PHE A 73 -9.89 4.09 -18.33
CA PHE A 73 -9.20 5.37 -18.57
C PHE A 73 -9.36 6.34 -17.40
N ILE A 74 -10.56 6.42 -16.84
CA ILE A 74 -10.84 7.23 -15.65
C ILE A 74 -10.02 6.73 -14.46
N PHE A 75 -9.98 5.43 -14.25
CA PHE A 75 -9.20 4.80 -13.18
C PHE A 75 -7.69 5.04 -13.37
N ASP A 76 -7.19 4.88 -14.59
CA ASP A 76 -5.78 5.11 -14.91
C ASP A 76 -5.39 6.58 -14.67
N TYR A 77 -6.26 7.52 -15.04
CA TYR A 77 -6.00 8.95 -14.88
C TYR A 77 -6.15 9.45 -13.44
N TYR A 78 -7.24 9.06 -12.76
CA TYR A 78 -7.57 9.59 -11.43
C TYR A 78 -7.17 8.66 -10.28
N GLY A 79 -7.08 7.36 -10.53
CA GLY A 79 -6.87 6.36 -9.47
C GLY A 79 -5.42 6.16 -9.10
N GLU A 80 -4.50 6.15 -10.05
CA GLU A 80 -3.10 5.75 -9.80
C GLU A 80 -2.03 6.78 -10.19
N ARG A 81 -2.40 7.86 -10.89
CA ARG A 81 -1.43 8.85 -11.37
C ARG A 81 -0.66 9.57 -10.26
N GLY A 82 -1.25 9.67 -9.07
CA GLY A 82 -0.66 10.34 -7.92
C GLY A 82 0.25 9.46 -7.05
N TYR A 83 0.45 8.18 -7.40
CA TYR A 83 1.18 7.24 -6.54
C TYR A 83 2.50 6.82 -7.17
N THR A 84 3.59 6.98 -6.44
CA THR A 84 4.92 6.46 -6.84
C THR A 84 5.05 5.00 -6.44
N THR A 85 4.64 4.68 -5.21
CA THR A 85 4.66 3.32 -4.64
C THR A 85 3.47 3.11 -3.71
N GLY A 86 3.21 1.87 -3.36
CA GLY A 86 2.17 1.50 -2.39
C GLY A 86 2.77 0.71 -1.24
N PHE A 87 2.40 1.09 -0.03
CA PHE A 87 2.77 0.41 1.20
C PHE A 87 1.52 -0.05 1.94
N SER A 88 1.51 -1.30 2.39
CA SER A 88 0.44 -1.81 3.23
C SER A 88 1.02 -2.65 4.37
N ASN A 89 0.61 -2.33 5.59
CA ASN A 89 1.00 -3.06 6.79
C ASN A 89 -0.24 -3.65 7.45
N LEU A 90 -0.32 -4.98 7.50
CA LEU A 90 -1.42 -5.71 8.16
C LEU A 90 -1.20 -5.85 9.68
N GLY A 91 -0.06 -5.40 10.18
CA GLY A 91 0.27 -5.53 11.60
C GLY A 91 0.55 -6.97 12.03
N ILE A 92 0.27 -7.24 13.30
CA ILE A 92 0.53 -8.56 13.90
C ILE A 92 -0.67 -9.47 13.65
N PHE A 93 -0.43 -10.55 12.92
CA PHE A 93 -1.43 -11.59 12.71
C PHE A 93 -1.39 -12.60 13.84
N LYS A 94 -2.46 -12.68 14.61
CA LYS A 94 -2.59 -13.61 15.72
C LYS A 94 -3.26 -14.89 15.24
N ILE A 95 -2.60 -16.03 15.47
CA ILE A 95 -3.12 -17.35 15.18
C ILE A 95 -3.32 -18.09 16.47
N GLU A 96 -4.35 -18.92 16.53
CA GLU A 96 -4.54 -19.83 17.64
C GLU A 96 -3.36 -20.81 17.73
N LYS A 97 -2.83 -20.99 18.94
CA LYS A 97 -1.63 -21.84 19.21
C LYS A 97 -1.69 -23.22 18.58
N LYS A 98 -2.89 -23.81 18.49
CA LYS A 98 -3.08 -25.15 17.89
C LYS A 98 -2.70 -25.23 16.42
N TYR A 99 -2.73 -24.09 15.69
CA TYR A 99 -2.39 -24.02 14.27
C TYR A 99 -0.96 -23.53 13.99
N GLU A 100 -0.26 -22.96 14.97
CA GLU A 100 1.10 -22.44 14.80
C GLU A 100 2.08 -23.48 14.21
N LYS A 101 1.95 -24.73 14.62
CA LYS A 101 2.83 -25.82 14.16
C LYS A 101 2.71 -26.13 12.66
N TYR A 102 1.61 -25.74 12.02
CA TYR A 102 1.39 -25.97 10.58
C TYR A 102 1.84 -24.78 9.72
N LEU A 103 2.20 -23.67 10.33
CA LEU A 103 2.56 -22.44 9.61
C LEU A 103 4.06 -22.36 9.42
N LYS A 104 4.46 -22.24 8.17
CA LYS A 104 5.87 -22.03 7.79
C LYS A 104 6.25 -20.56 7.68
N GLY A 105 5.26 -19.67 7.51
CA GLY A 105 5.45 -18.22 7.37
C GLY A 105 4.28 -17.55 6.67
N PHE A 106 4.38 -16.23 6.50
CA PHE A 106 3.38 -15.42 5.85
C PHE A 106 3.92 -14.79 4.58
N ARG A 107 3.04 -14.61 3.62
CA ARG A 107 3.29 -13.79 2.44
C ARG A 107 2.11 -12.86 2.23
N PHE A 108 2.39 -11.58 2.17
CA PHE A 108 1.40 -10.56 1.83
C PHE A 108 1.96 -9.72 0.69
N LEU A 109 1.47 -9.97 -0.51
CA LEU A 109 1.93 -9.33 -1.74
C LEU A 109 0.83 -8.41 -2.26
N PRO A 110 0.92 -7.09 -2.04
CA PRO A 110 0.04 -6.15 -2.71
C PRO A 110 0.32 -6.20 -4.22
N PRO A 111 -0.71 -6.37 -5.06
CA PRO A 111 -0.50 -6.47 -6.50
C PRO A 111 0.04 -5.15 -7.06
N PRO A 112 1.19 -5.14 -7.72
CA PRO A 112 1.67 -3.96 -8.44
C PRO A 112 0.79 -3.69 -9.66
N SER A 113 0.88 -2.48 -10.20
CA SER A 113 0.12 -2.04 -11.35
C SER A 113 1.02 -1.34 -12.37
N LYS A 114 0.49 -1.06 -13.56
CA LYS A 114 1.27 -0.42 -14.64
C LYS A 114 1.89 0.91 -14.22
N ARG A 115 1.23 1.68 -13.34
CA ARG A 115 1.73 2.98 -12.86
C ARG A 115 2.48 2.85 -11.54
N CYS A 116 1.96 2.08 -10.61
CA CYS A 116 2.59 1.80 -9.32
C CYS A 116 3.31 0.45 -9.40
N LYS A 117 4.48 0.47 -10.02
CA LYS A 117 5.23 -0.75 -10.40
C LYS A 117 5.81 -1.51 -9.23
N ILE A 118 6.09 -0.83 -8.13
CA ILE A 118 6.65 -1.42 -6.91
C ILE A 118 5.69 -1.18 -5.76
N LYS A 119 5.25 -2.24 -5.10
CA LYS A 119 4.43 -2.17 -3.89
C LYS A 119 5.02 -3.05 -2.80
N MET A 120 4.94 -2.59 -1.57
CA MET A 120 5.46 -3.29 -0.40
C MET A 120 4.34 -3.69 0.54
N GLY A 121 4.33 -4.94 0.94
CA GLY A 121 3.44 -5.48 1.96
C GLY A 121 4.20 -5.94 3.17
N VAL A 122 3.71 -5.59 4.35
CA VAL A 122 4.28 -6.02 5.62
C VAL A 122 3.22 -6.76 6.42
N ILE A 123 3.60 -7.88 6.99
CA ILE A 123 2.82 -8.64 7.94
C ILE A 123 3.78 -9.22 8.98
N SER A 124 3.36 -9.30 10.22
CA SER A 124 4.18 -9.88 11.27
C SER A 124 3.44 -10.96 12.06
N ASP A 125 4.18 -11.86 12.62
CA ASP A 125 3.75 -12.71 13.71
C ASP A 125 4.44 -12.26 15.01
N SER A 126 4.29 -13.01 16.10
CA SER A 126 4.91 -12.68 17.37
C SER A 126 6.45 -12.72 17.38
N LYS A 127 7.06 -13.28 16.35
CA LYS A 127 8.51 -13.56 16.30
C LYS A 127 9.23 -12.93 15.11
N LYS A 128 8.53 -12.73 14.00
CA LYS A 128 9.13 -12.30 12.72
C LYS A 128 8.28 -11.27 12.02
N VAL A 129 8.95 -10.40 11.29
CA VAL A 129 8.33 -9.46 10.34
C VAL A 129 8.63 -9.97 8.94
N TYR A 130 7.57 -10.11 8.14
CA TYR A 130 7.66 -10.52 6.74
C TYR A 130 7.41 -9.30 5.87
N ILE A 131 8.41 -8.94 5.09
CA ILE A 131 8.37 -7.83 4.15
C ILE A 131 8.38 -8.42 2.75
N ASN A 132 7.39 -8.09 1.95
CA ASN A 132 7.24 -8.62 0.61
C ASN A 132 7.15 -7.47 -0.38
N PHE A 133 7.93 -7.54 -1.45
CA PHE A 133 7.86 -6.61 -2.56
C PHE A 133 7.18 -7.28 -3.76
N GLY A 134 6.21 -6.60 -4.35
CA GLY A 134 5.72 -6.88 -5.68
C GLY A 134 6.33 -5.87 -6.65
N ASN A 135 7.09 -6.32 -7.63
CA ASN A 135 7.79 -5.49 -8.60
C ASN A 135 7.49 -5.97 -10.02
N LEU A 136 7.10 -5.04 -10.90
CA LEU A 136 6.88 -5.26 -12.33
C LEU A 136 8.05 -4.78 -13.20
N THR A 137 9.14 -4.33 -12.59
CA THR A 137 10.32 -3.89 -13.32
C THR A 137 11.40 -4.98 -13.30
N ALA A 138 12.33 -4.91 -14.24
CA ALA A 138 13.51 -5.75 -14.22
C ALA A 138 14.63 -5.22 -13.29
N ASN A 139 14.41 -4.05 -12.68
CA ASN A 139 15.37 -3.41 -11.79
C ASN A 139 14.98 -3.66 -10.33
N TYR A 140 15.92 -4.10 -9.51
CA TYR A 140 15.77 -4.42 -8.08
C TYR A 140 16.60 -3.52 -7.18
N ASP A 141 17.04 -2.38 -7.65
CA ASP A 141 17.90 -1.48 -6.89
C ASP A 141 17.22 -0.98 -5.62
N ILE A 142 15.91 -0.69 -5.70
CA ILE A 142 15.13 -0.20 -4.56
C ILE A 142 15.06 -1.25 -3.46
N GLU A 143 14.73 -2.49 -3.81
CA GLU A 143 14.66 -3.60 -2.85
C GLU A 143 16.05 -3.90 -2.26
N ARG A 144 17.09 -3.93 -3.10
CA ARG A 144 18.47 -4.12 -2.66
C ARG A 144 18.88 -3.04 -1.68
N ASP A 145 18.69 -1.78 -2.03
CA ASP A 145 19.10 -0.64 -1.22
C ASP A 145 18.32 -0.57 0.09
N PHE A 146 17.04 -0.95 0.08
CA PHE A 146 16.23 -1.10 1.29
C PHE A 146 16.83 -2.13 2.25
N PHE A 147 17.20 -3.33 1.78
CA PHE A 147 17.77 -4.35 2.63
C PHE A 147 19.21 -4.01 3.07
N VAL A 148 20.01 -3.36 2.22
CA VAL A 148 21.33 -2.81 2.60
C VAL A 148 21.16 -1.78 3.71
N TYR A 149 20.17 -0.90 3.61
CA TYR A 149 19.88 0.10 4.64
C TYR A 149 19.49 -0.55 5.99
N LEU A 150 18.63 -1.56 5.99
CA LEU A 150 18.27 -2.31 7.18
C LEU A 150 19.51 -2.98 7.81
N ARG A 151 20.35 -3.61 7.01
CA ARG A 151 21.59 -4.25 7.46
C ARG A 151 22.56 -3.27 8.11
N LYS A 152 22.75 -2.09 7.53
CA LYS A 152 23.57 -1.02 8.11
C LYS A 152 23.08 -0.57 9.49
N ARG A 153 21.80 -0.78 9.80
CA ARG A 153 21.18 -0.51 11.11
C ARG A 153 21.14 -1.72 12.04
N GLY A 154 21.86 -2.79 11.71
CA GLY A 154 21.94 -3.99 12.54
C GLY A 154 20.75 -4.93 12.42
N ILE A 155 19.79 -4.67 11.54
CA ILE A 155 18.61 -5.53 11.33
C ILE A 155 18.99 -6.67 10.39
N ARG A 156 19.04 -7.90 10.92
CA ARG A 156 19.32 -9.09 10.13
C ARG A 156 18.07 -9.52 9.37
N SER A 157 18.21 -9.77 8.08
CA SER A 157 17.13 -10.25 7.22
C SER A 157 17.55 -11.47 6.41
N LYS A 158 16.62 -12.40 6.19
CA LYS A 158 16.77 -13.49 5.23
C LYS A 158 15.98 -13.10 3.97
N ILE A 159 16.68 -12.95 2.87
CA ILE A 159 16.08 -12.60 1.59
C ILE A 159 15.71 -13.88 0.84
N ILE A 160 14.49 -13.94 0.33
CA ILE A 160 13.99 -15.01 -0.53
C ILE A 160 13.45 -14.34 -1.78
N THR A 161 13.95 -14.75 -2.93
CA THR A 161 13.51 -14.25 -4.23
C THR A 161 12.94 -15.40 -5.06
N ASN A 162 12.03 -15.09 -5.96
CA ASN A 162 11.48 -16.01 -6.96
C ASN A 162 12.13 -15.82 -8.34
N TYR A 163 13.22 -15.06 -8.41
CA TYR A 163 14.01 -14.96 -9.63
C TYR A 163 15.05 -16.08 -9.66
N PHE A 164 15.06 -16.78 -10.76
CA PHE A 164 16.03 -17.79 -11.15
C PHE A 164 16.98 -17.21 -12.19
#